data_202156de25d7f52127e1fc278affb5a7
#
_entry.id   202156de25d7f52127e1fc278affb5a7
#
_cell.length_a   1.000
_cell.length_b   1.000
_cell.length_c   1.000
_cell.angle_alpha   90.00
_cell.angle_beta   90.00
_cell.angle_gamma   90.00
#
_symmetry.space_group_name_H-M   'P 1'
#
loop_
_entity.id
_entity.type
_entity.pdbx_description
1 polymer ?
#
loop_
_entity_poly.entity_id
_entity_poly.type
_entity_poly.pdbx_seq_one_letter_code
_entity_poly.pdbx_strand_id
1 'polypeptide(L)'
;MAEKKTPKTPKKAAEVPKKSPEIEKDSGTLKELQELLEVFEKIPKDRRTLLLTRAKKEAAGEILTEDAIEAERKSLQRFFSGIKDNRKKKLIARKIEEVAFQAVMIRQAKESLITEGLQKEVVNGSQHYPKENPAVSIYDKNCRAYQSNIDKLIEYLPPKEEKAKSALAALRDEFS
;
A
#
# COMPACT_ATOMS: atom_id res chain seq x y z
N MET A 1 -7.54 47.38 -59.28
CA MET A 1 -7.28 46.19 -60.13
C MET A 1 -7.17 44.97 -59.21
N ALA A 2 -7.94 43.97 -59.52
CA ALA A 2 -7.87 42.60 -59.15
C ALA A 2 -8.20 42.21 -57.69
N GLU A 3 -9.48 41.91 -57.45
CA GLU A 3 -10.00 41.03 -56.44
C GLU A 3 -9.42 39.62 -56.57
N LYS A 4 -9.04 39.00 -55.43
CA LYS A 4 -8.83 37.57 -55.38
C LYS A 4 -9.66 36.94 -54.25
N LYS A 5 -10.68 36.21 -54.76
CA LYS A 5 -11.62 35.36 -54.01
C LYS A 5 -10.87 34.29 -53.16
N THR A 6 -11.26 34.18 -51.92
CA THR A 6 -10.92 33.05 -51.06
C THR A 6 -11.94 31.92 -51.27
N PRO A 7 -11.54 30.64 -51.38
CA PRO A 7 -12.47 29.53 -51.43
C PRO A 7 -12.86 29.08 -50.03
N LYS A 8 -14.16 28.93 -49.80
CA LYS A 8 -14.80 28.32 -48.64
C LYS A 8 -14.49 26.81 -48.60
N THR A 9 -13.89 26.32 -47.53
CA THR A 9 -13.81 24.88 -47.22
C THR A 9 -15.03 24.41 -46.45
N PRO A 10 -15.68 23.30 -46.82
CA PRO A 10 -16.80 22.80 -46.08
C PRO A 10 -16.38 22.06 -44.80
N LYS A 11 -16.99 22.42 -43.68
CA LYS A 11 -16.91 21.70 -42.40
C LYS A 11 -17.55 20.31 -42.55
N LYS A 12 -16.72 19.28 -42.57
CA LYS A 12 -17.14 17.89 -42.42
C LYS A 12 -17.46 17.65 -40.94
N ALA A 13 -18.71 17.52 -40.60
CA ALA A 13 -19.16 17.11 -39.29
C ALA A 13 -18.69 15.65 -39.05
N ALA A 14 -17.87 15.46 -38.06
CA ALA A 14 -17.49 14.13 -37.59
C ALA A 14 -18.63 13.60 -36.75
N GLU A 15 -19.33 12.61 -37.25
CA GLU A 15 -20.25 11.76 -36.48
C GLU A 15 -19.49 11.02 -35.40
N VAL A 16 -19.83 11.31 -34.16
CA VAL A 16 -19.43 10.56 -32.97
C VAL A 16 -20.21 9.24 -32.96
N PRO A 17 -19.56 8.08 -32.98
CA PRO A 17 -20.27 6.82 -32.86
C PRO A 17 -20.73 6.67 -31.38
N LYS A 18 -22.02 6.88 -31.14
CA LYS A 18 -22.75 6.41 -29.97
C LYS A 18 -22.84 4.90 -30.03
N LYS A 19 -21.87 4.18 -29.53
CA LYS A 19 -22.04 2.79 -29.08
C LYS A 19 -21.65 2.75 -27.61
N SER A 20 -22.69 2.85 -26.77
CA SER A 20 -22.61 2.34 -25.40
C SER A 20 -22.34 0.83 -25.50
N PRO A 21 -21.38 0.27 -24.73
CA PRO A 21 -21.26 -1.18 -24.71
C PRO A 21 -22.52 -1.75 -24.09
N GLU A 22 -23.30 -2.50 -24.90
CA GLU A 22 -24.29 -3.40 -24.37
C GLU A 22 -23.59 -4.42 -23.49
N ILE A 23 -23.76 -4.26 -22.17
CA ILE A 23 -23.39 -5.28 -21.19
C ILE A 23 -24.41 -6.39 -21.41
N GLU A 24 -24.04 -7.42 -22.16
CA GLU A 24 -24.72 -8.69 -22.14
C GLU A 24 -24.81 -9.14 -20.68
N LYS A 25 -26.03 -9.14 -20.17
CA LYS A 25 -26.36 -9.58 -18.81
C LYS A 25 -26.19 -11.09 -18.76
N ASP A 26 -24.95 -11.53 -18.55
CA ASP A 26 -24.68 -12.92 -18.31
C ASP A 26 -25.31 -13.31 -16.95
N SER A 27 -26.29 -14.21 -17.02
CA SER A 27 -27.08 -14.66 -15.87
C SER A 27 -26.20 -15.35 -14.80
N GLY A 28 -25.01 -15.81 -15.19
CA GLY A 28 -23.98 -16.35 -14.29
C GLY A 28 -23.40 -15.28 -13.38
N THR A 29 -23.01 -14.16 -13.94
CA THR A 29 -22.39 -13.03 -13.20
C THR A 29 -23.31 -12.46 -12.13
N LEU A 30 -24.64 -12.42 -12.38
CA LEU A 30 -25.62 -11.95 -11.41
C LEU A 30 -25.76 -12.88 -10.20
N LYS A 31 -25.72 -14.20 -10.42
CA LYS A 31 -25.75 -15.19 -9.32
C LYS A 31 -24.50 -15.12 -8.47
N GLU A 32 -23.34 -15.04 -9.10
CA GLU A 32 -22.05 -14.89 -8.40
C GLU A 32 -22.01 -13.62 -7.55
N LEU A 33 -22.54 -12.50 -8.08
CA LEU A 33 -22.63 -11.25 -7.31
C LEU A 33 -23.60 -11.36 -6.12
N GLN A 34 -24.70 -12.08 -6.25
CA GLN A 34 -25.65 -12.32 -5.15
C GLN A 34 -24.99 -13.19 -4.05
N GLU A 35 -24.33 -14.27 -4.42
CA GLU A 35 -23.59 -15.13 -3.49
C GLU A 35 -22.50 -14.35 -2.75
N LEU A 36 -21.73 -13.50 -3.46
CA LEU A 36 -20.73 -12.64 -2.85
C LEU A 36 -21.34 -11.64 -1.88
N LEU A 37 -22.49 -11.06 -2.17
CA LEU A 37 -23.21 -10.15 -1.27
C LEU A 37 -23.67 -10.87 -0.01
N GLU A 38 -24.24 -12.07 -0.12
CA GLU A 38 -24.66 -12.86 1.04
C GLU A 38 -23.50 -13.24 1.96
N VAL A 39 -22.34 -13.63 1.37
CA VAL A 39 -21.12 -13.91 2.13
C VAL A 39 -20.61 -12.64 2.80
N PHE A 40 -20.61 -11.52 2.08
CA PHE A 40 -20.15 -10.24 2.58
C PHE A 40 -20.99 -9.72 3.75
N GLU A 41 -22.31 -9.96 3.74
CA GLU A 41 -23.21 -9.58 4.82
C GLU A 41 -22.98 -10.38 6.12
N LYS A 42 -22.45 -11.59 6.02
CA LYS A 42 -22.10 -12.43 7.19
C LYS A 42 -20.79 -11.98 7.87
N ILE A 43 -19.98 -11.14 7.20
CA ILE A 43 -18.72 -10.63 7.75
C ILE A 43 -19.00 -9.49 8.74
N PRO A 44 -18.34 -9.43 9.91
CA PRO A 44 -18.44 -8.29 10.84
C PRO A 44 -18.14 -6.95 10.16
N LYS A 45 -18.83 -5.88 10.57
CA LYS A 45 -18.74 -4.55 9.94
C LYS A 45 -17.29 -4.05 9.80
N ASP A 46 -16.49 -4.20 10.85
CA ASP A 46 -15.10 -3.74 10.87
C ASP A 46 -14.24 -4.46 9.81
N ARG A 47 -14.45 -5.77 9.66
CA ARG A 47 -13.80 -6.57 8.62
C ARG A 47 -14.27 -6.21 7.22
N ARG A 48 -15.57 -5.90 7.04
CA ARG A 48 -16.09 -5.45 5.73
C ARG A 48 -15.42 -4.16 5.28
N THR A 49 -15.27 -3.20 6.19
CA THR A 49 -14.60 -1.92 5.90
C THR A 49 -13.15 -2.13 5.49
N LEU A 50 -12.42 -3.01 6.18
CA LEU A 50 -11.05 -3.38 5.83
C LEU A 50 -10.95 -4.03 4.45
N LEU A 51 -11.83 -4.99 4.14
CA LEU A 51 -11.87 -5.67 2.84
C LEU A 51 -12.16 -4.69 1.69
N LEU A 52 -13.14 -3.80 1.88
CA LEU A 52 -13.47 -2.76 0.88
C LEU A 52 -12.30 -1.78 0.67
N THR A 53 -11.64 -1.38 1.75
CA THR A 53 -10.48 -0.49 1.68
C THR A 53 -9.34 -1.17 0.94
N ARG A 54 -9.08 -2.46 1.23
CA ARG A 54 -8.08 -3.25 0.52
C ARG A 54 -8.41 -3.39 -0.95
N ALA A 55 -9.64 -3.80 -1.30
CA ALA A 55 -10.05 -3.94 -2.69
C ALA A 55 -9.94 -2.62 -3.47
N LYS A 56 -10.27 -1.48 -2.83
CA LYS A 56 -10.08 -0.15 -3.44
C LYS A 56 -8.61 0.16 -3.68
N LYS A 57 -7.73 -0.15 -2.72
CA LYS A 57 -6.28 0.03 -2.85
C LYS A 57 -5.70 -0.88 -3.93
N GLU A 58 -6.15 -2.14 -4.00
CA GLU A 58 -5.77 -3.08 -5.06
C GLU A 58 -6.18 -2.57 -6.44
N ALA A 59 -7.43 -2.11 -6.57
CA ALA A 59 -7.94 -1.54 -7.81
C ALA A 59 -7.21 -0.24 -8.21
N ALA A 60 -6.72 0.53 -7.25
CA ALA A 60 -5.90 1.72 -7.46
C ALA A 60 -4.41 1.42 -7.68
N GLY A 61 -3.96 0.15 -7.59
CA GLY A 61 -2.56 -0.22 -7.68
C GLY A 61 -1.71 0.21 -6.48
N GLU A 62 -2.35 0.52 -5.34
CA GLU A 62 -1.68 1.08 -4.15
C GLU A 62 -1.03 0.03 -3.23
N ILE A 63 -1.09 -1.25 -3.59
CA ILE A 63 -0.50 -2.31 -2.77
C ILE A 63 0.99 -2.39 -3.03
N LEU A 64 1.80 -2.17 -1.99
CA LEU A 64 3.28 -2.10 -2.04
C LEU A 64 3.77 -1.13 -3.12
N THR A 65 3.25 0.06 -3.14
CA THR A 65 3.77 1.04 -4.07
C THR A 65 5.07 1.59 -3.53
N GLU A 66 6.02 1.82 -4.41
CA GLU A 66 7.22 2.61 -4.11
C GLU A 66 6.84 3.93 -3.44
N ASP A 67 5.68 4.47 -3.75
CA ASP A 67 5.12 5.68 -3.15
C ASP A 67 4.91 5.57 -1.63
N ALA A 68 4.43 4.42 -1.13
CA ALA A 68 4.25 4.21 0.31
C ALA A 68 5.60 4.15 1.04
N ILE A 69 6.59 3.48 0.44
CA ILE A 69 7.96 3.41 0.96
C ILE A 69 8.62 4.79 0.89
N GLU A 70 8.42 5.51 -0.20
CA GLU A 70 8.95 6.85 -0.39
C GLU A 70 8.35 7.86 0.60
N ALA A 71 7.05 7.78 0.88
CA ALA A 71 6.38 8.61 1.89
C ALA A 71 6.96 8.36 3.29
N GLU A 72 7.15 7.09 3.66
CA GLU A 72 7.75 6.71 4.93
C GLU A 72 9.21 7.18 5.01
N ARG A 73 9.99 6.99 3.94
CA ARG A 73 11.36 7.48 3.82
C ARG A 73 11.45 8.99 4.04
N LYS A 74 10.60 9.77 3.39
CA LYS A 74 10.55 11.23 3.54
C LYS A 74 10.20 11.65 4.97
N SER A 75 9.28 10.93 5.61
CA SER A 75 8.91 11.17 7.01
C SER A 75 10.11 10.98 7.93
N LEU A 76 10.83 9.87 7.80
CA LEU A 76 12.01 9.58 8.59
C LEU A 76 13.18 10.54 8.33
N GLN A 77 13.41 10.93 7.08
CA GLN A 77 14.49 11.86 6.72
C GLN A 77 14.40 13.21 7.43
N ARG A 78 13.19 13.67 7.78
CA ARG A 78 12.97 14.95 8.48
C ARG A 78 13.69 15.01 9.82
N PHE A 79 13.79 13.86 10.53
CA PHE A 79 14.48 13.80 11.83
C PHE A 79 15.99 13.98 11.72
N PHE A 80 16.57 13.79 10.54
CA PHE A 80 18.02 13.82 10.31
C PHE A 80 18.49 15.00 9.47
N SER A 81 17.61 15.99 9.25
CA SER A 81 17.90 17.19 8.43
C SER A 81 19.08 18.03 8.97
N GLY A 82 19.30 18.03 10.30
CA GLY A 82 20.37 18.77 10.96
C GLY A 82 21.77 18.16 10.85
N ILE A 83 21.92 16.94 10.34
CA ILE A 83 23.23 16.27 10.26
C ILE A 83 24.03 16.84 9.08
N LYS A 84 25.24 17.36 9.36
CA LYS A 84 26.11 17.98 8.35
C LYS A 84 27.12 17.00 7.72
N ASP A 85 27.52 15.94 8.43
CA ASP A 85 28.49 14.97 7.96
C ASP A 85 27.96 14.11 6.80
N ASN A 86 28.61 14.23 5.64
CA ASN A 86 28.20 13.52 4.41
C ASN A 86 28.36 11.98 4.52
N ARG A 87 29.33 11.49 5.28
CA ARG A 87 29.51 10.04 5.49
C ARG A 87 28.37 9.48 6.34
N LYS A 88 28.05 10.18 7.44
CA LYS A 88 26.90 9.84 8.28
C LYS A 88 25.59 9.93 7.52
N LYS A 89 25.38 10.97 6.71
CA LYS A 89 24.19 11.08 5.87
C LYS A 89 23.97 9.86 4.97
N LYS A 90 25.02 9.37 4.32
CA LYS A 90 24.90 8.18 3.44
C LYS A 90 24.54 6.92 4.22
N LEU A 91 25.11 6.72 5.41
CA LEU A 91 24.78 5.57 6.26
C LEU A 91 23.34 5.65 6.78
N ILE A 92 22.94 6.83 7.25
CA ILE A 92 21.56 7.09 7.71
C ILE A 92 20.57 6.89 6.58
N ALA A 93 20.84 7.40 5.37
CA ALA A 93 19.95 7.24 4.22
C ALA A 93 19.68 5.77 3.89
N ARG A 94 20.72 4.92 3.87
CA ARG A 94 20.54 3.47 3.68
C ARG A 94 19.70 2.83 4.79
N LYS A 95 19.95 3.24 6.04
CA LYS A 95 19.21 2.71 7.18
C LYS A 95 17.75 3.16 7.16
N ILE A 96 17.47 4.40 6.78
CA ILE A 96 16.12 4.93 6.59
C ILE A 96 15.37 4.15 5.49
N GLU A 97 16.04 3.80 4.39
CA GLU A 97 15.45 3.01 3.32
C GLU A 97 15.02 1.62 3.80
N GLU A 98 15.90 0.93 4.57
CA GLU A 98 15.57 -0.36 5.19
C GLU A 98 14.36 -0.23 6.16
N VAL A 99 14.36 0.79 7.01
CA VAL A 99 13.29 1.04 8.00
C VAL A 99 11.97 1.35 7.29
N ALA A 100 11.99 2.20 6.27
CA ALA A 100 10.80 2.55 5.50
C ALA A 100 10.19 1.32 4.81
N PHE A 101 11.02 0.47 4.21
CA PHE A 101 10.58 -0.79 3.63
C PHE A 101 9.96 -1.71 4.70
N GLN A 102 10.63 -1.88 5.84
CA GLN A 102 10.14 -2.72 6.94
C GLN A 102 8.79 -2.22 7.48
N ALA A 103 8.62 -0.91 7.67
CA ALA A 103 7.37 -0.33 8.13
C ALA A 103 6.21 -0.67 7.20
N VAL A 104 6.40 -0.57 5.89
CA VAL A 104 5.38 -0.92 4.88
C VAL A 104 5.09 -2.42 4.90
N MET A 105 6.12 -3.28 4.99
CA MET A 105 5.96 -4.73 5.08
C MET A 105 5.18 -5.15 6.34
N ILE A 106 5.46 -4.52 7.49
CA ILE A 106 4.75 -4.80 8.74
C ILE A 106 3.27 -4.43 8.61
N ARG A 107 2.97 -3.25 8.07
CA ARG A 107 1.58 -2.81 7.86
C ARG A 107 0.81 -3.77 6.96
N GLN A 108 1.41 -4.24 5.88
CA GLN A 108 0.77 -5.20 4.98
C GLN A 108 0.60 -6.59 5.61
N ALA A 109 1.63 -7.08 6.30
CA ALA A 109 1.52 -8.35 7.01
C ALA A 109 0.40 -8.27 8.08
N LYS A 110 0.34 -7.16 8.83
CA LYS A 110 -0.72 -6.89 9.80
C LYS A 110 -2.11 -6.87 9.14
N GLU A 111 -2.25 -6.21 8.01
CA GLU A 111 -3.51 -6.16 7.25
C GLU A 111 -3.92 -7.56 6.76
N SER A 112 -2.98 -8.36 6.24
CA SER A 112 -3.24 -9.75 5.85
C SER A 112 -3.68 -10.60 7.04
N LEU A 113 -3.06 -10.44 8.22
CA LEU A 113 -3.44 -11.17 9.43
C LEU A 113 -4.83 -10.78 9.94
N ILE A 114 -5.21 -9.52 9.84
CA ILE A 114 -6.54 -9.05 10.25
C ILE A 114 -7.63 -9.56 9.29
N THR A 115 -7.34 -9.57 7.98
CA THR A 115 -8.31 -9.98 6.96
C THR A 115 -8.43 -11.48 6.80
N GLU A 116 -7.30 -12.18 6.77
CA GLU A 116 -7.23 -13.61 6.43
C GLU A 116 -7.11 -14.51 7.67
N GLY A 117 -6.72 -13.94 8.81
CA GLY A 117 -6.49 -14.67 10.06
C GLY A 117 -5.10 -15.30 10.15
N LEU A 118 -4.86 -15.98 11.29
CA LEU A 118 -3.57 -16.62 11.59
C LEU A 118 -3.34 -17.90 10.80
N GLN A 119 -4.40 -18.52 10.29
CA GLN A 119 -4.35 -19.76 9.53
C GLN A 119 -5.08 -19.57 8.21
N LYS A 120 -4.53 -20.14 7.16
CA LYS A 120 -5.15 -20.25 5.83
C LYS A 120 -5.48 -21.69 5.55
N GLU A 121 -6.64 -21.93 4.97
CA GLU A 121 -6.96 -23.25 4.43
C GLU A 121 -6.19 -23.44 3.11
N VAL A 122 -5.41 -24.51 3.05
CA VAL A 122 -4.70 -24.92 1.82
C VAL A 122 -5.45 -26.10 1.22
N VAL A 123 -5.85 -25.93 -0.04
CA VAL A 123 -6.50 -26.95 -0.84
C VAL A 123 -5.46 -27.58 -1.76
N ASN A 124 -5.24 -28.89 -1.61
CA ASN A 124 -4.38 -29.65 -2.50
C ASN A 124 -5.16 -30.87 -3.02
N GLY A 125 -5.74 -30.73 -4.22
CA GLY A 125 -6.68 -31.71 -4.75
C GLY A 125 -7.92 -31.86 -3.86
N SER A 126 -8.19 -33.04 -3.30
CA SER A 126 -9.27 -33.32 -2.37
C SER A 126 -8.90 -33.10 -0.89
N GLN A 127 -7.67 -32.72 -0.60
CA GLN A 127 -7.20 -32.53 0.75
C GLN A 127 -7.31 -31.06 1.17
N HIS A 128 -7.93 -30.82 2.32
CA HIS A 128 -8.07 -29.51 2.96
C HIS A 128 -7.37 -29.56 4.31
N TYR A 129 -6.41 -28.69 4.54
CA TYR A 129 -5.73 -28.60 5.83
C TYR A 129 -5.39 -27.15 6.18
N PRO A 130 -5.49 -26.79 7.48
CA PRO A 130 -5.09 -25.48 7.94
C PRO A 130 -3.56 -25.36 7.90
N LYS A 131 -3.07 -24.26 7.37
CA LYS A 131 -1.65 -23.89 7.37
C LYS A 131 -1.49 -22.52 7.97
N GLU A 132 -0.41 -22.32 8.71
CA GLU A 132 -0.07 -21.00 9.23
C GLU A 132 0.03 -19.96 8.11
N ASN A 133 -0.57 -18.81 8.34
CA ASN A 133 -0.48 -17.70 7.39
C ASN A 133 0.97 -17.20 7.30
N PRO A 134 1.61 -17.19 6.13
CA PRO A 134 2.99 -16.69 5.97
C PRO A 134 3.20 -15.27 6.51
N ALA A 135 2.13 -14.47 6.56
CA ALA A 135 2.17 -13.12 7.10
C ALA A 135 2.59 -13.07 8.59
N VAL A 136 2.36 -14.16 9.38
CA VAL A 136 2.82 -14.25 10.78
C VAL A 136 4.34 -14.13 10.86
N SER A 137 5.04 -14.96 10.10
CA SER A 137 6.51 -14.96 10.06
C SER A 137 7.09 -13.67 9.48
N ILE A 138 6.43 -13.09 8.46
CA ILE A 138 6.83 -11.82 7.85
C ILE A 138 6.67 -10.70 8.88
N TYR A 139 5.55 -10.64 9.60
CA TYR A 139 5.28 -9.65 10.62
C TYR A 139 6.33 -9.69 11.73
N ASP A 140 6.52 -10.85 12.36
CA ASP A 140 7.44 -11.03 13.50
C ASP A 140 8.89 -10.66 13.13
N LYS A 141 9.39 -11.17 11.99
CA LYS A 141 10.75 -10.85 11.53
C LYS A 141 10.96 -9.38 11.26
N ASN A 142 9.99 -8.74 10.59
CA ASN A 142 10.12 -7.33 10.24
C ASN A 142 9.95 -6.42 11.47
N CYS A 143 9.08 -6.75 12.44
CA CYS A 143 8.98 -6.00 13.69
C CYS A 143 10.31 -5.95 14.45
N ARG A 144 10.96 -7.10 14.65
CA ARG A 144 12.26 -7.17 15.34
C ARG A 144 13.34 -6.41 14.58
N ALA A 145 13.40 -6.56 13.25
CA ALA A 145 14.38 -5.86 12.43
C ALA A 145 14.14 -4.34 12.43
N TYR A 146 12.87 -3.91 12.36
CA TYR A 146 12.47 -2.51 12.43
C TYR A 146 12.91 -1.87 13.75
N GLN A 147 12.59 -2.49 14.89
CA GLN A 147 12.98 -2.01 16.22
C GLN A 147 14.49 -1.83 16.31
N SER A 148 15.26 -2.87 15.95
CA SER A 148 16.73 -2.82 15.96
C SER A 148 17.30 -1.73 15.03
N ASN A 149 16.66 -1.49 13.89
CA ASN A 149 17.11 -0.46 12.95
C ASN A 149 16.75 0.96 13.41
N ILE A 150 15.59 1.15 14.06
CA ILE A 150 15.23 2.41 14.70
C ILE A 150 16.19 2.74 15.85
N ASP A 151 16.55 1.77 16.70
CA ASP A 151 17.54 1.99 17.77
C ASP A 151 18.87 2.50 17.21
N LYS A 152 19.35 1.89 16.12
CA LYS A 152 20.56 2.38 15.42
C LYS A 152 20.40 3.79 14.85
N LEU A 153 19.20 4.13 14.34
CA LEU A 153 18.92 5.50 13.86
C LEU A 153 18.96 6.51 15.02
N ILE A 154 18.43 6.15 16.20
CA ILE A 154 18.48 7.00 17.40
C ILE A 154 19.92 7.31 17.81
N GLU A 155 20.84 6.34 17.70
CA GLU A 155 22.26 6.52 18.01
C GLU A 155 22.95 7.55 17.10
N TYR A 156 22.48 7.73 15.87
CA TYR A 156 23.03 8.74 14.95
C TYR A 156 22.60 10.17 15.26
N LEU A 157 21.56 10.36 16.08
CA LEU A 157 21.06 11.69 16.44
C LEU A 157 22.00 12.36 17.47
N PRO A 158 22.27 13.67 17.32
CA PRO A 158 23.00 14.43 18.31
C PRO A 158 22.35 14.37 19.69
N PRO A 159 23.13 14.46 20.78
CA PRO A 159 22.60 14.42 22.15
C PRO A 159 21.52 15.47 22.44
N LYS A 160 21.57 16.62 21.75
CA LYS A 160 20.65 17.74 21.94
C LYS A 160 19.29 17.57 21.27
N GLU A 161 19.09 16.56 20.44
CA GLU A 161 17.83 16.35 19.70
C GLU A 161 16.90 15.37 20.43
N GLU A 162 16.57 15.66 21.67
CA GLU A 162 15.70 14.81 22.50
C GLU A 162 14.31 14.61 21.90
N LYS A 163 13.73 15.66 21.25
CA LYS A 163 12.44 15.54 20.59
C LYS A 163 12.43 14.53 19.43
N ALA A 164 13.50 14.53 18.61
CA ALA A 164 13.63 13.59 17.51
C ALA A 164 13.85 12.16 18.03
N LYS A 165 14.64 11.99 19.10
CA LYS A 165 14.84 10.69 19.77
C LYS A 165 13.54 10.15 20.35
N SER A 166 12.75 10.98 21.03
CA SER A 166 11.46 10.58 21.59
C SER A 166 10.46 10.19 20.49
N ALA A 167 10.42 10.93 19.37
CA ALA A 167 9.56 10.62 18.25
C ALA A 167 9.95 9.28 17.57
N LEU A 168 11.24 9.02 17.40
CA LEU A 168 11.71 7.74 16.86
C LEU A 168 11.49 6.57 17.84
N ALA A 169 11.62 6.79 19.14
CA ALA A 169 11.28 5.78 20.14
C ALA A 169 9.78 5.44 20.09
N ALA A 170 8.91 6.42 19.93
CA ALA A 170 7.48 6.18 19.76
C ALA A 170 7.17 5.35 18.50
N LEU A 171 7.85 5.62 17.37
CA LEU A 171 7.73 4.81 16.15
C LEU A 171 8.23 3.38 16.35
N ARG A 172 9.31 3.19 17.12
CA ARG A 172 9.81 1.85 17.48
C ARG A 172 8.74 1.05 18.22
N ASP A 173 8.07 1.70 19.16
CA ASP A 173 7.10 1.05 20.04
C ASP A 173 5.74 0.83 19.36
N GLU A 174 5.49 1.45 18.20
CA GLU A 174 4.26 1.25 17.41
C GLU A 174 4.05 -0.23 17.00
N PHE A 175 5.15 -0.96 16.81
CA PHE A 175 5.13 -2.36 16.39
C PHE A 175 5.65 -3.33 17.46
N SER A 176 5.54 -2.95 18.73
CA SER A 176 5.90 -3.79 19.88
C SER A 176 4.78 -4.71 20.33
#